data_15106fbb7737d6c604089c4f1cc37a4a
#
_entry.id   15106fbb7737d6c604089c4f1cc37a4a
#
_cell.length_a   1.000
_cell.length_b   1.000
_cell.length_c   1.000
_cell.angle_alpha   90.00
_cell.angle_beta   90.00
_cell.angle_gamma   90.00
#
_symmetry.space_group_name_H-M   'P 1'
#
loop_
_entity.id
_entity.type
_entity.pdbx_description
1 polymer ?
#
loop_
_entity_poly.entity_id
_entity_poly.type
_entity_poly.pdbx_seq_one_letter_code
_entity_poly.pdbx_strand_id
1 'polypeptide(L)'
;GKTMSFKEIFRALHLDTHPLKMLAIDIMEEMAWDDFITKVSDNSYQLNMKGQVQEGVFQRKTNGKNSIMPDGSDKPIFVAERNSMWALTGDRVRFACMARRKNHIKEAQVIQILERAKDTFVGRLSFDHDLCTLISPSNVLANSIIIPRRKLKGGKDGDNAVVHIVEWPDQDHRNMIGEVVDVLGKAGNNDVEMNTILAQYGLPYKYPKNVEEAAEKISAEITPEDYAEREDFRDTFTCTIDPKDAKDFDDALSIKKLKDGLWEVGVH
;
A
#
# COMPACT_ATOMS: atom_id res chain seq x y z
N GLY A 1 19.74 -26.02 -18.47
CA GLY A 1 19.68 -26.80 -17.23
C GLY A 1 20.40 -28.13 -17.40
N LYS A 2 20.85 -28.73 -16.32
CA LYS A 2 21.49 -30.05 -16.35
C LYS A 2 20.42 -31.11 -16.64
N THR A 3 20.64 -31.99 -17.63
CA THR A 3 19.83 -33.18 -17.85
C THR A 3 20.20 -34.23 -16.79
N MET A 4 19.21 -34.82 -16.15
CA MET A 4 19.37 -35.88 -15.15
C MET A 4 18.60 -37.13 -15.57
N SER A 5 19.24 -38.27 -15.46
CA SER A 5 18.63 -39.57 -15.66
C SER A 5 17.85 -40.04 -14.40
N PHE A 6 16.90 -40.99 -14.58
CA PHE A 6 16.22 -41.61 -13.43
C PHE A 6 17.18 -42.13 -12.37
N LYS A 7 18.29 -42.74 -12.79
CA LYS A 7 19.31 -43.27 -11.83
C LYS A 7 19.94 -42.17 -11.00
N GLU A 8 20.23 -41.03 -11.61
CA GLU A 8 20.83 -39.87 -10.90
C GLU A 8 19.81 -39.24 -9.95
N ILE A 9 18.53 -39.11 -10.39
CA ILE A 9 17.45 -38.55 -9.56
C ILE A 9 17.17 -39.48 -8.38
N PHE A 10 17.04 -40.81 -8.60
CA PHE A 10 16.81 -41.75 -7.50
C PHE A 10 17.96 -41.74 -6.47
N ARG A 11 19.20 -41.63 -6.92
CA ARG A 11 20.36 -41.52 -6.04
C ARG A 11 20.34 -40.21 -5.26
N ALA A 12 20.06 -39.10 -5.92
CA ALA A 12 20.04 -37.77 -5.29
C ALA A 12 18.91 -37.65 -4.24
N LEU A 13 17.78 -38.34 -4.44
CA LEU A 13 16.64 -38.34 -3.53
C LEU A 13 16.64 -39.53 -2.55
N HIS A 14 17.68 -40.36 -2.54
CA HIS A 14 17.79 -41.57 -1.69
C HIS A 14 16.56 -42.51 -1.82
N LEU A 15 16.08 -42.73 -3.06
CA LEU A 15 14.92 -43.60 -3.34
C LEU A 15 15.40 -45.05 -3.52
N ASP A 16 15.38 -45.84 -2.43
CA ASP A 16 15.94 -47.19 -2.45
C ASP A 16 14.92 -48.26 -2.79
N THR A 17 13.62 -48.02 -2.53
CA THR A 17 12.56 -49.01 -2.76
C THR A 17 11.88 -48.86 -4.11
N HIS A 18 11.40 -49.99 -4.67
CA HIS A 18 10.67 -49.96 -5.95
C HIS A 18 9.41 -49.09 -5.93
N PRO A 19 8.55 -49.11 -4.88
CA PRO A 19 7.38 -48.22 -4.82
C PRO A 19 7.72 -46.72 -4.83
N LEU A 20 8.80 -46.29 -4.13
CA LEU A 20 9.24 -44.90 -4.14
C LEU A 20 9.78 -44.49 -5.51
N LYS A 21 10.46 -45.38 -6.23
CA LYS A 21 10.94 -45.10 -7.58
C LYS A 21 9.76 -44.92 -8.57
N MET A 22 8.73 -45.79 -8.47
CA MET A 22 7.54 -45.65 -9.31
C MET A 22 6.80 -44.33 -9.01
N LEU A 23 6.58 -44.02 -7.76
CA LEU A 23 5.97 -42.73 -7.34
C LEU A 23 6.77 -41.52 -7.87
N ALA A 24 8.10 -41.60 -7.86
CA ALA A 24 8.93 -40.51 -8.39
C ALA A 24 8.80 -40.37 -9.91
N ILE A 25 8.64 -41.50 -10.66
CA ILE A 25 8.38 -41.48 -12.09
C ILE A 25 7.03 -40.82 -12.36
N ASP A 26 5.95 -41.22 -11.66
CA ASP A 26 4.63 -40.61 -11.81
C ASP A 26 4.65 -39.12 -11.55
N ILE A 27 5.34 -38.68 -10.49
CA ILE A 27 5.50 -37.26 -10.18
C ILE A 27 6.28 -36.51 -11.28
N MET A 28 7.33 -37.11 -11.84
CA MET A 28 8.11 -36.47 -12.91
C MET A 28 7.29 -36.40 -14.21
N GLU A 29 6.44 -37.37 -14.51
CA GLU A 29 5.52 -37.30 -15.65
C GLU A 29 4.47 -36.19 -15.46
N GLU A 30 3.91 -36.02 -14.24
CA GLU A 30 3.03 -34.89 -13.91
C GLU A 30 3.77 -33.54 -14.05
N MET A 31 5.01 -33.45 -13.56
CA MET A 31 5.84 -32.24 -13.70
C MET A 31 6.15 -31.94 -15.17
N ALA A 32 6.34 -32.94 -16.01
CA ALA A 32 6.55 -32.77 -17.46
C ALA A 32 5.27 -32.29 -18.16
N TRP A 33 4.11 -32.79 -17.74
CA TRP A 33 2.81 -32.36 -18.26
C TRP A 33 2.53 -30.87 -17.90
N ASP A 34 2.96 -30.46 -16.74
CA ASP A 34 2.82 -29.06 -16.26
C ASP A 34 3.98 -28.14 -16.70
N ASP A 35 4.81 -28.54 -17.67
CA ASP A 35 5.96 -27.79 -18.22
C ASP A 35 7.05 -27.42 -17.21
N PHE A 36 7.11 -28.07 -16.03
CA PHE A 36 8.18 -27.85 -15.05
C PHE A 36 9.50 -28.48 -15.46
N ILE A 37 9.42 -29.63 -16.08
CA ILE A 37 10.56 -30.35 -16.63
C ILE A 37 10.24 -30.77 -18.06
N THR A 38 11.27 -30.84 -18.90
CA THR A 38 11.14 -31.36 -20.25
C THR A 38 11.69 -32.75 -20.30
N LYS A 39 10.93 -33.69 -20.80
CA LYS A 39 11.37 -35.06 -21.07
C LYS A 39 12.33 -35.01 -22.27
N VAL A 40 13.61 -35.29 -22.03
CA VAL A 40 14.66 -35.24 -23.06
C VAL A 40 14.78 -36.63 -23.73
N SER A 41 14.58 -37.69 -22.96
CA SER A 41 14.50 -39.08 -23.42
C SER A 41 13.60 -39.89 -22.48
N ASP A 42 13.34 -41.17 -22.80
CA ASP A 42 12.50 -42.02 -21.97
C ASP A 42 12.93 -42.14 -20.51
N ASN A 43 14.21 -41.92 -20.23
CA ASN A 43 14.80 -42.07 -18.91
C ASN A 43 15.49 -40.79 -18.38
N SER A 44 15.28 -39.64 -19.01
CA SER A 44 15.95 -38.41 -18.59
C SER A 44 15.07 -37.18 -18.73
N TYR A 45 15.24 -36.29 -17.80
CA TYR A 45 14.53 -35.03 -17.72
C TYR A 45 15.50 -33.84 -17.53
N GLN A 46 15.07 -32.70 -17.99
CA GLN A 46 15.75 -31.43 -17.83
C GLN A 46 14.80 -30.42 -17.22
N LEU A 47 15.28 -29.63 -16.26
CA LEU A 47 14.49 -28.56 -15.68
C LEU A 47 14.15 -27.51 -16.74
N ASN A 48 12.87 -27.21 -16.92
CA ASN A 48 12.42 -26.18 -17.84
C ASN A 48 12.46 -24.82 -17.16
N MET A 49 13.55 -24.07 -17.35
CA MET A 49 13.75 -22.75 -16.73
C MET A 49 12.95 -21.63 -17.41
N LYS A 50 12.51 -21.80 -18.65
CA LYS A 50 11.94 -20.72 -19.48
C LYS A 50 10.50 -20.35 -19.15
N GLY A 51 9.71 -21.21 -18.52
CA GLY A 51 8.30 -20.96 -18.20
C GLY A 51 7.99 -20.78 -16.70
N GLN A 52 8.98 -20.96 -15.83
CA GLN A 52 8.74 -21.04 -14.38
C GLN A 52 8.84 -19.71 -13.65
N VAL A 53 9.61 -18.77 -14.17
CA VAL A 53 9.82 -17.48 -13.54
C VAL A 53 8.98 -16.43 -14.25
N GLN A 54 8.07 -15.83 -13.51
CA GLN A 54 7.14 -14.81 -13.99
C GLN A 54 7.21 -13.58 -13.08
N GLU A 55 6.63 -12.48 -13.53
CA GLU A 55 6.48 -11.26 -12.76
C GLU A 55 4.98 -10.97 -12.55
N GLY A 56 4.67 -10.23 -11.51
CA GLY A 56 3.30 -9.90 -11.17
C GLY A 56 3.19 -9.06 -9.91
N VAL A 57 1.96 -8.72 -9.54
CA VAL A 57 1.63 -7.91 -8.37
C VAL A 57 1.17 -8.80 -7.22
N PHE A 58 1.82 -8.64 -6.07
CA PHE A 58 1.52 -9.39 -4.86
C PHE A 58 0.32 -8.77 -4.11
N GLN A 59 -0.54 -9.64 -3.56
CA GLN A 59 -1.67 -9.27 -2.71
C GLN A 59 -1.61 -10.08 -1.42
N ARG A 60 -1.40 -9.39 -0.31
CA ARG A 60 -1.41 -9.96 1.03
C ARG A 60 -2.83 -10.01 1.59
N LYS A 61 -3.17 -11.12 2.23
CA LYS A 61 -4.44 -11.30 2.94
C LYS A 61 -4.20 -11.62 4.41
N THR A 62 -5.07 -11.12 5.27
CA THR A 62 -4.99 -11.30 6.73
C THR A 62 -5.05 -12.75 7.18
N ASN A 63 -5.65 -13.62 6.37
CA ASN A 63 -5.74 -15.06 6.65
C ASN A 63 -4.54 -15.87 6.13
N GLY A 64 -3.45 -15.21 5.69
CA GLY A 64 -2.25 -15.85 5.14
C GLY A 64 -2.41 -16.52 3.78
N LYS A 65 -3.61 -16.46 3.17
CA LYS A 65 -3.86 -16.94 1.81
C LYS A 65 -3.55 -15.85 0.80
N ASN A 66 -2.27 -15.52 0.67
CA ASN A 66 -1.81 -14.49 -0.25
C ASN A 66 -1.93 -14.94 -1.70
N SER A 67 -1.84 -14.01 -2.62
CA SER A 67 -1.88 -14.29 -4.05
C SER A 67 -0.96 -13.36 -4.84
N ILE A 68 -0.57 -13.78 -6.04
CA ILE A 68 0.09 -12.94 -7.02
C ILE A 68 -0.81 -12.91 -8.25
N MET A 69 -1.02 -11.71 -8.79
CA MET A 69 -1.62 -11.52 -10.09
C MET A 69 -0.49 -11.46 -11.13
N PRO A 70 -0.31 -12.51 -11.94
CA PRO A 70 0.74 -12.52 -12.96
C PRO A 70 0.47 -11.48 -14.04
N ASP A 71 1.53 -10.93 -14.63
CA ASP A 71 1.39 -10.03 -15.76
C ASP A 71 0.70 -10.75 -16.95
N GLY A 72 -0.31 -10.08 -17.52
CA GLY A 72 -1.09 -10.63 -18.63
C GLY A 72 -2.06 -11.75 -18.28
N SER A 73 -2.35 -11.97 -16.99
CA SER A 73 -3.31 -12.98 -16.52
C SER A 73 -4.39 -12.36 -15.63
N ASP A 74 -5.63 -12.81 -15.79
CA ASP A 74 -6.76 -12.43 -14.93
C ASP A 74 -6.96 -13.40 -13.75
N LYS A 75 -6.10 -14.43 -13.63
CA LYS A 75 -6.23 -15.46 -12.60
C LYS A 75 -5.10 -15.34 -11.58
N PRO A 76 -5.42 -15.05 -10.31
CA PRO A 76 -4.42 -14.99 -9.25
C PRO A 76 -3.87 -16.40 -8.94
N ILE A 77 -2.58 -16.46 -8.62
CA ILE A 77 -1.91 -17.68 -8.16
C ILE A 77 -1.72 -17.58 -6.65
N PHE A 78 -2.06 -18.65 -5.95
CA PHE A 78 -1.94 -18.72 -4.48
C PHE A 78 -0.47 -18.72 -4.04
N VAL A 79 -0.18 -18.00 -2.93
CA VAL A 79 1.14 -17.96 -2.27
C VAL A 79 0.95 -18.20 -0.78
N ALA A 80 1.52 -19.27 -0.24
CA ALA A 80 1.55 -19.48 1.20
C ALA A 80 2.43 -18.42 1.88
N GLU A 81 2.16 -18.11 3.15
CA GLU A 81 2.90 -17.10 3.91
C GLU A 81 4.41 -17.35 3.91
N ARG A 82 4.84 -18.62 4.13
CA ARG A 82 6.25 -19.03 4.09
C ARG A 82 6.96 -18.78 2.76
N ASN A 83 6.19 -18.64 1.66
CA ASN A 83 6.67 -18.45 0.30
C ASN A 83 6.51 -16.99 -0.17
N SER A 84 6.08 -16.08 0.71
CA SER A 84 5.76 -14.69 0.37
C SER A 84 6.99 -13.78 0.33
N MET A 85 8.11 -14.18 0.90
CA MET A 85 9.32 -13.35 1.03
C MET A 85 9.04 -11.96 1.62
N TRP A 86 8.07 -11.89 2.58
CA TRP A 86 7.58 -10.64 3.21
C TRP A 86 7.10 -9.58 2.21
N ALA A 87 6.63 -9.99 1.03
CA ALA A 87 6.00 -9.08 0.08
C ALA A 87 4.74 -8.47 0.68
N LEU A 88 4.47 -7.22 0.37
CA LEU A 88 3.30 -6.46 0.78
C LEU A 88 2.34 -6.30 -0.41
N THR A 89 1.09 -5.94 -0.12
CA THR A 89 0.10 -5.69 -1.15
C THR A 89 0.55 -4.56 -2.07
N GLY A 90 0.54 -4.83 -3.37
CA GLY A 90 0.97 -3.92 -4.41
C GLY A 90 2.43 -4.07 -4.83
N ASP A 91 3.26 -4.82 -4.06
CA ASP A 91 4.65 -5.06 -4.44
C ASP A 91 4.73 -5.77 -5.78
N ARG A 92 5.62 -5.31 -6.64
CA ARG A 92 5.98 -6.00 -7.87
C ARG A 92 7.01 -7.06 -7.54
N VAL A 93 6.69 -8.30 -7.88
CA VAL A 93 7.51 -9.44 -7.49
C VAL A 93 7.84 -10.32 -8.71
N ARG A 94 8.99 -10.95 -8.61
CA ARG A 94 9.36 -12.09 -9.45
C ARG A 94 9.09 -13.35 -8.67
N PHE A 95 8.40 -14.30 -9.27
CA PHE A 95 8.00 -15.53 -8.61
C PHE A 95 8.19 -16.75 -9.50
N ALA A 96 8.29 -17.90 -8.86
CA ALA A 96 8.29 -19.20 -9.53
C ALA A 96 7.02 -19.96 -9.16
N CYS A 97 6.38 -20.61 -10.16
CA CYS A 97 5.31 -21.53 -9.89
C CYS A 97 5.90 -22.84 -9.34
N MET A 98 5.28 -23.39 -8.31
CA MET A 98 5.67 -24.67 -7.73
C MET A 98 4.97 -25.82 -8.49
N ALA A 99 5.61 -26.99 -8.54
CA ALA A 99 5.04 -28.17 -9.16
C ALA A 99 3.70 -28.53 -8.49
N ARG A 100 2.68 -28.71 -9.29
CA ARG A 100 1.33 -29.07 -8.83
C ARG A 100 1.31 -30.54 -8.43
N ARG A 101 0.80 -30.84 -7.23
CA ARG A 101 0.39 -32.21 -6.89
C ARG A 101 -1.02 -32.42 -7.39
N LYS A 102 -1.34 -33.66 -7.82
CA LYS A 102 -2.69 -34.07 -8.25
C LYS A 102 -3.72 -33.60 -7.21
N ASN A 103 -4.75 -32.87 -7.63
CA ASN A 103 -5.81 -32.29 -6.82
C ASN A 103 -5.39 -31.13 -5.88
N HIS A 104 -4.22 -30.51 -6.05
CA HIS A 104 -3.81 -29.32 -5.28
C HIS A 104 -3.91 -28.04 -6.11
N ILE A 105 -4.12 -26.93 -5.41
CA ILE A 105 -4.13 -25.58 -6.03
C ILE A 105 -2.70 -25.24 -6.49
N LYS A 106 -2.58 -24.63 -7.68
CA LYS A 106 -1.30 -24.08 -8.14
C LYS A 106 -0.78 -23.08 -7.13
N GLU A 107 0.45 -23.29 -6.64
CA GLU A 107 1.10 -22.46 -5.65
C GLU A 107 2.34 -21.78 -6.27
N ALA A 108 2.63 -20.54 -5.87
CA ALA A 108 3.84 -19.83 -6.26
C ALA A 108 4.70 -19.49 -5.05
N GLN A 109 5.98 -19.30 -5.32
CA GLN A 109 6.97 -18.79 -4.37
C GLN A 109 7.57 -17.49 -4.92
N VAL A 110 7.53 -16.44 -4.13
CA VAL A 110 8.26 -15.20 -4.42
C VAL A 110 9.75 -15.48 -4.30
N ILE A 111 10.50 -15.13 -5.34
CA ILE A 111 11.96 -15.30 -5.40
C ILE A 111 12.70 -13.96 -5.31
N GLN A 112 12.01 -12.86 -5.65
CA GLN A 112 12.57 -11.52 -5.57
C GLN A 112 11.45 -10.49 -5.50
N ILE A 113 11.64 -9.47 -4.69
CA ILE A 113 10.83 -8.25 -4.73
C ILE A 113 11.55 -7.28 -5.66
N LEU A 114 10.89 -6.89 -6.74
CA LEU A 114 11.46 -6.01 -7.77
C LEU A 114 11.25 -4.55 -7.41
N GLU A 115 10.03 -4.24 -6.93
CA GLU A 115 9.65 -2.89 -6.57
C GLU A 115 8.68 -2.94 -5.38
N ARG A 116 8.88 -2.09 -4.40
CA ARG A 116 7.97 -1.91 -3.28
C ARG A 116 6.88 -0.93 -3.66
N ALA A 117 5.63 -1.30 -3.46
CA ALA A 117 4.50 -0.40 -3.69
C ALA A 117 4.47 0.76 -2.68
N LYS A 118 4.99 0.52 -1.48
CA LYS A 118 4.97 1.47 -0.38
C LYS A 118 6.13 1.21 0.57
N ASP A 119 6.82 2.27 0.94
CA ASP A 119 7.94 2.26 1.90
C ASP A 119 7.66 3.09 3.15
N THR A 120 6.49 3.76 3.17
CA THR A 120 6.09 4.67 4.23
C THR A 120 4.76 4.21 4.81
N PHE A 121 4.69 4.13 6.14
CA PHE A 121 3.54 3.65 6.89
C PHE A 121 3.12 4.66 7.94
N VAL A 122 1.82 4.71 8.19
CA VAL A 122 1.22 5.57 9.20
C VAL A 122 0.59 4.72 10.28
N GLY A 123 0.79 5.11 11.53
CA GLY A 123 0.24 4.39 12.65
C GLY A 123 0.56 5.07 13.97
N ARG A 124 0.18 4.40 15.05
CA ARG A 124 0.42 4.88 16.40
C ARG A 124 1.72 4.28 16.95
N LEU A 125 2.55 5.12 17.53
CA LEU A 125 3.74 4.69 18.27
C LEU A 125 3.32 4.00 19.57
N SER A 126 3.86 2.84 19.82
CA SER A 126 3.66 2.09 21.06
C SER A 126 5.01 1.70 21.66
N PHE A 127 5.19 2.03 22.93
CA PHE A 127 6.41 1.74 23.65
C PHE A 127 6.18 0.57 24.62
N ASP A 128 7.04 -0.41 24.51
CA ASP A 128 7.19 -1.48 25.50
C ASP A 128 8.63 -1.43 26.01
N HIS A 129 8.82 -0.87 27.22
CA HIS A 129 10.12 -0.59 27.81
C HIS A 129 11.02 0.26 26.86
N ASP A 130 12.06 -0.35 26.31
CA ASP A 130 13.01 0.30 25.41
C ASP A 130 12.69 0.13 23.93
N LEU A 131 11.67 -0.65 23.61
CA LEU A 131 11.26 -0.96 22.25
C LEU A 131 10.09 -0.08 21.83
N CYS A 132 10.26 0.64 20.74
CA CYS A 132 9.15 1.34 20.09
C CYS A 132 8.73 0.59 18.84
N THR A 133 7.43 0.36 18.69
CA THR A 133 6.81 -0.25 17.51
C THR A 133 5.74 0.65 16.93
N LEU A 134 5.54 0.58 15.62
CA LEU A 134 4.43 1.22 14.95
C LEU A 134 3.24 0.25 14.88
N ILE A 135 2.13 0.62 15.51
CA ILE A 135 0.85 -0.06 15.38
C ILE A 135 0.12 0.55 14.18
N SER A 136 0.14 -0.14 13.05
CA SER A 136 -0.60 0.29 11.86
C SER A 136 -2.08 -0.10 11.98
N PRO A 137 -3.03 0.76 11.57
CA PRO A 137 -4.45 0.42 11.52
C PRO A 137 -4.77 -0.67 10.49
N SER A 138 -3.91 -0.88 9.50
CA SER A 138 -4.07 -1.98 8.55
C SER A 138 -3.40 -3.25 9.07
N ASN A 139 -4.18 -4.28 9.36
CA ASN A 139 -3.71 -5.62 9.75
C ASN A 139 -2.96 -6.37 8.62
N VAL A 140 -2.42 -5.65 7.64
CA VAL A 140 -1.82 -6.22 6.43
C VAL A 140 -0.30 -6.35 6.53
N LEU A 141 0.29 -5.84 7.62
CA LEU A 141 1.72 -6.01 7.87
C LEU A 141 1.96 -7.39 8.50
N ALA A 142 2.77 -8.22 7.85
CA ALA A 142 3.14 -9.54 8.37
C ALA A 142 4.00 -9.45 9.63
N ASN A 143 4.72 -8.35 9.80
CA ASN A 143 5.73 -8.16 10.85
C ASN A 143 5.61 -6.76 11.44
N SER A 144 6.07 -6.61 12.68
CA SER A 144 6.14 -5.32 13.37
C SER A 144 7.19 -4.40 12.74
N ILE A 145 6.89 -3.11 12.73
CA ILE A 145 7.87 -2.08 12.39
C ILE A 145 8.48 -1.60 13.71
N ILE A 146 9.76 -1.87 13.90
CA ILE A 146 10.53 -1.45 15.06
C ILE A 146 11.19 -0.11 14.77
N ILE A 147 11.11 0.83 15.71
CA ILE A 147 11.70 2.16 15.57
C ILE A 147 12.76 2.34 16.65
N PRO A 148 14.06 2.39 16.29
CA PRO A 148 15.12 2.69 17.24
C PRO A 148 14.93 4.07 17.88
N ARG A 149 15.26 4.23 19.17
CA ARG A 149 15.08 5.49 19.92
C ARG A 149 15.67 6.71 19.21
N ARG A 150 16.84 6.57 18.58
CA ARG A 150 17.52 7.63 17.82
C ARG A 150 16.75 8.10 16.57
N LYS A 151 15.76 7.31 16.10
CA LYS A 151 14.98 7.54 14.89
C LYS A 151 13.53 7.98 15.16
N LEU A 152 13.21 8.35 16.43
CA LEU A 152 11.85 8.71 16.85
C LEU A 152 11.46 10.15 16.53
N LYS A 153 12.42 11.05 16.23
CA LYS A 153 12.17 12.49 16.00
C LYS A 153 11.27 13.16 17.06
N GLY A 154 11.42 12.74 18.33
CA GLY A 154 10.65 13.28 19.44
C GLY A 154 9.25 12.67 19.63
N GLY A 155 8.87 11.67 18.83
CA GLY A 155 7.62 10.93 18.98
C GLY A 155 7.54 10.25 20.35
N LYS A 156 6.34 10.27 20.93
CA LYS A 156 6.03 9.74 22.27
C LYS A 156 5.03 8.59 22.15
N ASP A 157 4.88 7.86 23.25
CA ASP A 157 3.87 6.79 23.33
C ASP A 157 2.47 7.34 23.09
N GLY A 158 1.74 6.68 22.19
CA GLY A 158 0.40 7.05 21.79
C GLY A 158 0.31 8.13 20.69
N ASP A 159 1.43 8.66 20.21
CA ASP A 159 1.41 9.58 19.07
C ASP A 159 1.19 8.84 17.75
N ASN A 160 0.39 9.44 16.86
CA ASN A 160 0.33 9.05 15.45
C ASN A 160 1.54 9.60 14.72
N ALA A 161 2.18 8.78 13.90
CA ALA A 161 3.40 9.14 13.19
C ALA A 161 3.44 8.54 11.77
N VAL A 162 4.16 9.21 10.90
CA VAL A 162 4.55 8.72 9.58
C VAL A 162 5.95 8.13 9.70
N VAL A 163 6.10 6.88 9.30
CA VAL A 163 7.34 6.09 9.45
C VAL A 163 7.78 5.57 8.09
N HIS A 164 9.01 5.87 7.71
CA HIS A 164 9.66 5.32 6.53
C HIS A 164 10.47 4.06 6.90
N ILE A 165 10.41 3.03 6.08
CA ILE A 165 11.14 1.79 6.29
C ILE A 165 12.58 1.96 5.76
N VAL A 166 13.54 1.75 6.63
CA VAL A 166 14.97 1.85 6.30
C VAL A 166 15.63 0.48 6.13
N GLU A 167 15.09 -0.55 6.78
CA GLU A 167 15.56 -1.92 6.62
C GLU A 167 14.34 -2.85 6.50
N TRP A 168 14.33 -3.65 5.44
CA TRP A 168 13.29 -4.64 5.18
C TRP A 168 13.64 -5.99 5.81
N PRO A 169 12.64 -6.84 6.11
CA PRO A 169 12.89 -8.18 6.62
C PRO A 169 13.75 -9.00 5.66
N ASP A 170 14.61 -9.81 6.23
CA ASP A 170 15.42 -10.81 5.54
C ASP A 170 15.39 -12.15 6.30
N GLN A 171 16.30 -13.08 5.96
CA GLN A 171 16.38 -14.39 6.60
C GLN A 171 16.87 -14.31 8.04
N ASP A 172 17.69 -13.31 8.38
CA ASP A 172 18.29 -13.13 9.69
C ASP A 172 17.43 -12.22 10.58
N HIS A 173 16.73 -11.25 9.98
CA HIS A 173 15.92 -10.25 10.67
C HIS A 173 14.49 -10.22 10.14
N ARG A 174 13.55 -10.69 10.94
CA ARG A 174 12.15 -10.79 10.55
C ARG A 174 11.37 -9.48 10.63
N ASN A 175 11.82 -8.53 11.45
CA ASN A 175 11.10 -7.27 11.65
C ASN A 175 11.63 -6.18 10.71
N MET A 176 10.73 -5.28 10.31
CA MET A 176 11.10 -4.05 9.60
C MET A 176 11.70 -3.06 10.58
N ILE A 177 12.73 -2.32 10.17
CA ILE A 177 13.25 -1.19 10.91
C ILE A 177 12.81 0.10 10.23
N GLY A 178 12.13 0.96 10.98
CA GLY A 178 11.62 2.23 10.50
C GLY A 178 12.31 3.43 11.13
N GLU A 179 12.11 4.58 10.51
CA GLU A 179 12.41 5.89 11.11
C GLU A 179 11.18 6.80 11.00
N VAL A 180 10.91 7.56 12.04
CA VAL A 180 9.83 8.55 12.02
C VAL A 180 10.21 9.65 11.03
N VAL A 181 9.37 9.89 10.07
CA VAL A 181 9.48 11.02 9.13
C VAL A 181 8.81 12.24 9.73
N ASP A 182 7.60 12.05 10.27
CA ASP A 182 6.80 13.13 10.86
C ASP A 182 5.97 12.59 12.04
N VAL A 183 5.84 13.42 13.08
CA VAL A 183 4.95 13.16 14.23
C VAL A 183 3.69 13.99 14.03
N LEU A 184 2.55 13.32 13.83
CA LEU A 184 1.28 13.98 13.56
C LEU A 184 0.62 14.52 14.83
N GLY A 185 0.94 13.92 15.98
CA GLY A 185 0.46 14.31 17.30
C GLY A 185 -0.25 13.17 18.03
N LYS A 186 -0.84 13.49 19.19
CA LYS A 186 -1.48 12.51 20.07
C LYS A 186 -2.77 11.96 19.44
N ALA A 187 -2.88 10.65 19.38
CA ALA A 187 -4.09 9.96 18.90
C ALA A 187 -5.34 10.40 19.70
N GLY A 188 -6.47 10.48 19.02
CA GLY A 188 -7.75 10.93 19.57
C GLY A 188 -8.04 12.43 19.42
N ASN A 189 -7.11 13.23 18.92
CA ASN A 189 -7.38 14.59 18.47
C ASN A 189 -7.92 14.56 17.05
N ASN A 190 -9.03 15.26 16.76
CA ASN A 190 -9.69 15.21 15.46
C ASN A 190 -8.78 15.64 14.30
N ASP A 191 -8.01 16.71 14.45
CA ASP A 191 -7.11 17.18 13.40
C ASP A 191 -5.96 16.18 13.14
N VAL A 192 -5.46 15.54 14.22
CA VAL A 192 -4.45 14.48 14.11
C VAL A 192 -4.99 13.25 13.40
N GLU A 193 -6.23 12.84 13.70
CA GLU A 193 -6.87 11.72 13.02
C GLU A 193 -7.11 12.01 11.53
N MET A 194 -7.56 13.22 11.19
CA MET A 194 -7.70 13.65 9.80
C MET A 194 -6.36 13.65 9.07
N ASN A 195 -5.31 14.22 9.64
CA ASN A 195 -3.97 14.22 9.06
C ASN A 195 -3.41 12.80 8.94
N THR A 196 -3.74 11.91 9.88
CA THR A 196 -3.37 10.49 9.85
C THR A 196 -3.99 9.80 8.64
N ILE A 197 -5.28 10.04 8.38
CA ILE A 197 -5.98 9.50 7.21
C ILE A 197 -5.36 10.02 5.92
N LEU A 198 -5.16 11.34 5.81
CA LEU A 198 -4.53 11.93 4.62
C LEU A 198 -3.15 11.32 4.35
N ALA A 199 -2.30 11.26 5.38
CA ALA A 199 -0.98 10.66 5.27
C ALA A 199 -1.02 9.17 4.88
N GLN A 200 -2.00 8.39 5.39
CA GLN A 200 -2.17 6.97 5.08
C GLN A 200 -2.45 6.74 3.59
N TYR A 201 -3.18 7.65 2.96
CA TYR A 201 -3.50 7.60 1.53
C TYR A 201 -2.49 8.36 0.66
N GLY A 202 -1.39 8.88 1.25
CA GLY A 202 -0.37 9.63 0.53
C GLY A 202 -0.84 11.00 0.07
N LEU A 203 -1.89 11.54 0.67
CA LEU A 203 -2.41 12.88 0.39
C LEU A 203 -1.65 13.93 1.22
N PRO A 204 -1.50 15.16 0.69
CA PRO A 204 -0.92 16.25 1.46
C PRO A 204 -1.75 16.55 2.71
N TYR A 205 -1.10 16.64 3.86
CA TYR A 205 -1.71 17.00 5.15
C TYR A 205 -1.07 18.23 5.79
N LYS A 206 -0.10 18.83 5.11
CA LYS A 206 0.55 20.11 5.46
C LYS A 206 0.79 20.90 4.19
N TYR A 207 0.64 22.20 4.27
CA TYR A 207 1.08 23.09 3.20
C TYR A 207 2.61 23.26 3.21
N PRO A 208 3.24 23.45 2.05
CA PRO A 208 4.63 23.88 1.99
C PRO A 208 4.81 25.22 2.73
N LYS A 209 5.93 25.38 3.46
CA LYS A 209 6.18 26.56 4.30
C LYS A 209 6.09 27.90 3.54
N ASN A 210 6.57 27.91 2.29
CA ASN A 210 6.48 29.11 1.43
C ASN A 210 5.03 29.47 1.07
N VAL A 211 4.10 28.50 1.04
CA VAL A 211 2.68 28.73 0.80
C VAL A 211 2.03 29.32 2.06
N GLU A 212 2.33 28.78 3.24
CA GLU A 212 1.86 29.33 4.52
C GLU A 212 2.35 30.76 4.70
N GLU A 213 3.64 31.02 4.47
CA GLU A 213 4.23 32.36 4.54
C GLU A 213 3.63 33.33 3.51
N ALA A 214 3.20 32.85 2.34
CA ALA A 214 2.51 33.68 1.35
C ALA A 214 1.08 34.01 1.80
N ALA A 215 0.37 33.03 2.36
CA ALA A 215 -0.98 33.23 2.88
C ALA A 215 -1.00 34.22 4.07
N GLU A 216 -0.02 34.11 4.99
CA GLU A 216 0.10 35.03 6.13
C GLU A 216 0.35 36.50 5.71
N LYS A 217 0.90 36.76 4.53
CA LYS A 217 1.11 38.10 3.98
C LYS A 217 -0.15 38.76 3.42
N ILE A 218 -1.20 37.98 3.18
CA ILE A 218 -2.46 38.50 2.68
C ILE A 218 -3.19 39.19 3.82
N SER A 219 -3.44 40.50 3.65
CA SER A 219 -4.22 41.27 4.64
C SER A 219 -5.66 40.78 4.70
N ALA A 220 -6.19 40.62 5.91
CA ALA A 220 -7.62 40.37 6.13
C ALA A 220 -8.42 41.69 6.16
N GLU A 221 -7.76 42.86 6.16
CA GLU A 221 -8.44 44.14 6.13
C GLU A 221 -8.84 44.52 4.71
N ILE A 222 -10.11 44.86 4.54
CA ILE A 222 -10.66 45.39 3.29
C ILE A 222 -10.41 46.86 3.26
N THR A 223 -9.60 47.32 2.30
CA THR A 223 -9.23 48.70 2.13
C THR A 223 -10.11 49.45 1.12
N PRO A 224 -10.10 50.80 1.08
CA PRO A 224 -10.82 51.57 0.07
C PRO A 224 -10.48 51.16 -1.39
N GLU A 225 -9.25 50.73 -1.64
CA GLU A 225 -8.79 50.27 -2.93
C GLU A 225 -9.48 48.98 -3.35
N ASP A 226 -9.80 48.10 -2.41
CA ASP A 226 -10.44 46.80 -2.68
C ASP A 226 -11.88 46.90 -3.16
N TYR A 227 -12.57 48.01 -2.84
CA TYR A 227 -13.95 48.25 -3.26
C TYR A 227 -14.15 49.43 -4.20
N ALA A 228 -13.06 50.14 -4.59
CA ALA A 228 -13.14 51.33 -5.43
C ALA A 228 -13.84 51.07 -6.81
N GLU A 229 -13.67 49.89 -7.36
CA GLU A 229 -14.25 49.48 -8.64
C GLU A 229 -15.48 48.59 -8.48
N ARG A 230 -16.02 48.44 -7.25
CA ARG A 230 -17.19 47.59 -6.98
C ARG A 230 -18.44 48.40 -6.83
N GLU A 231 -19.57 47.85 -7.21
CA GLU A 231 -20.87 48.46 -6.98
C GLU A 231 -21.28 48.32 -5.52
N ASP A 232 -21.80 49.39 -4.94
CA ASP A 232 -22.18 49.44 -3.51
C ASP A 232 -23.64 49.00 -3.31
N PHE A 233 -23.85 47.86 -2.74
CA PHE A 233 -25.16 47.28 -2.39
C PHE A 233 -25.58 47.45 -0.93
N ARG A 234 -24.83 48.23 -0.13
CA ARG A 234 -25.10 48.37 1.31
C ARG A 234 -26.47 48.98 1.61
N ASP A 235 -27.02 49.79 0.70
CA ASP A 235 -28.36 50.38 0.82
C ASP A 235 -29.44 49.56 0.13
N THR A 236 -29.10 48.45 -0.45
CA THR A 236 -30.04 47.50 -1.11
C THR A 236 -30.21 46.26 -0.24
N PHE A 237 -31.48 45.89 0.00
CA PHE A 237 -31.73 44.65 0.74
C PHE A 237 -31.11 43.47 0.00
N THR A 238 -30.11 42.87 0.64
CA THR A 238 -29.34 41.76 0.07
C THR A 238 -29.20 40.65 1.11
N CYS A 239 -29.42 39.41 0.70
CA CYS A 239 -29.31 38.25 1.59
C CYS A 239 -28.69 37.05 0.89
N THR A 240 -28.09 36.16 1.66
CA THR A 240 -27.71 34.81 1.24
C THR A 240 -28.68 33.79 1.86
N ILE A 241 -28.82 32.63 1.25
CA ILE A 241 -29.69 31.55 1.74
C ILE A 241 -28.85 30.27 1.78
N ASP A 242 -28.15 30.08 2.88
CA ASP A 242 -27.14 29.04 3.07
C ASP A 242 -27.53 28.06 4.18
N PRO A 243 -26.98 26.85 4.20
CA PRO A 243 -27.05 25.96 5.34
C PRO A 243 -26.53 26.63 6.62
N LYS A 244 -27.07 26.24 7.78
CA LYS A 244 -26.73 26.86 9.07
C LYS A 244 -25.23 26.79 9.43
N ASP A 245 -24.54 25.82 8.89
CA ASP A 245 -23.10 25.52 9.11
C ASP A 245 -22.20 25.96 7.94
N ALA A 246 -22.75 26.70 6.98
CA ALA A 246 -21.96 27.28 5.90
C ALA A 246 -20.90 28.23 6.45
N LYS A 247 -19.67 28.17 5.86
CA LYS A 247 -18.52 29.00 6.25
C LYS A 247 -18.17 30.05 5.21
N ASP A 248 -18.67 29.90 4.01
CA ASP A 248 -18.51 30.76 2.84
C ASP A 248 -19.90 31.03 2.25
N PHE A 249 -20.09 32.24 1.75
CA PHE A 249 -21.34 32.76 1.21
C PHE A 249 -21.07 33.28 -0.19
N ASP A 250 -21.18 32.39 -1.18
CA ASP A 250 -20.79 32.70 -2.55
C ASP A 250 -21.90 33.42 -3.31
N ASP A 251 -23.15 32.98 -3.17
CA ASP A 251 -24.30 33.51 -3.90
C ASP A 251 -25.15 34.42 -3.03
N ALA A 252 -25.57 35.56 -3.56
CA ALA A 252 -26.48 36.47 -2.88
C ALA A 252 -27.65 36.90 -3.78
N LEU A 253 -28.76 37.20 -3.14
CA LEU A 253 -29.95 37.77 -3.77
C LEU A 253 -30.17 39.18 -3.25
N SER A 254 -30.42 40.13 -4.17
CA SER A 254 -30.86 41.46 -3.80
C SER A 254 -32.27 41.76 -4.32
N ILE A 255 -33.01 42.62 -3.62
CA ILE A 255 -34.35 43.04 -4.01
C ILE A 255 -34.55 44.51 -3.79
N LYS A 256 -35.12 45.18 -4.78
CA LYS A 256 -35.40 46.62 -4.74
C LYS A 256 -36.74 46.91 -5.39
N LYS A 257 -37.59 47.69 -4.69
CA LYS A 257 -38.87 48.15 -5.25
C LYS A 257 -38.67 49.36 -6.17
N LEU A 258 -39.14 49.28 -7.38
CA LEU A 258 -39.08 50.36 -8.37
C LEU A 258 -40.29 51.32 -8.24
N LYS A 259 -40.17 52.52 -8.86
CA LYS A 259 -41.16 53.60 -8.73
C LYS A 259 -42.51 53.26 -9.40
N ASP A 260 -42.53 52.38 -10.36
CA ASP A 260 -43.71 51.86 -11.10
C ASP A 260 -44.41 50.69 -10.43
N GLY A 261 -43.97 50.31 -9.21
CA GLY A 261 -44.52 49.21 -8.43
C GLY A 261 -43.92 47.86 -8.80
N LEU A 262 -43.00 47.81 -9.75
CA LEU A 262 -42.22 46.61 -10.08
C LEU A 262 -41.12 46.35 -9.04
N TRP A 263 -40.56 45.18 -9.12
CA TRP A 263 -39.42 44.77 -8.31
C TRP A 263 -38.25 44.40 -9.20
N GLU A 264 -37.09 44.91 -8.83
CA GLU A 264 -35.82 44.48 -9.36
C GLU A 264 -35.26 43.41 -8.47
N VAL A 265 -34.84 42.27 -9.04
CA VAL A 265 -34.20 41.18 -8.34
C VAL A 265 -32.83 40.98 -8.94
N GLY A 266 -31.78 41.08 -8.09
CA GLY A 266 -30.39 40.81 -8.49
C GLY A 266 -29.99 39.41 -8.03
N VAL A 267 -29.18 38.75 -8.83
CA VAL A 267 -28.51 37.49 -8.49
C VAL A 267 -27.01 37.76 -8.61
N HIS A 268 -26.29 37.54 -7.54
CA HIS A 268 -24.89 37.90 -7.40
C HIS A 268 -24.03 36.68 -7.19
#